data_a5dccca4053dc81908e8bd83ef25d2ca
#
_entry.id   a5dccca4053dc81908e8bd83ef25d2ca
#
_cell.length_a   1.000
_cell.length_b   1.000
_cell.length_c   1.000
_cell.angle_alpha   90.00
_cell.angle_beta   90.00
_cell.angle_gamma   90.00
#
_symmetry.space_group_name_H-M   'P 1'
#
loop_
_entity.id
_entity.type
_entity.pdbx_description
1 polymer ?
#
loop_
_entity_poly.entity_id
_entity_poly.type
_entity_poly.pdbx_seq_one_letter_code
_entity_poly.pdbx_strand_id
1 'polypeptide(L)' 'MPRRYPAEFRRKVLDLIAAGKPIAEVASSLGVSDQTIYNWRNQDQIDRGLRAGT' A
#
# COMPACT_ATOMS: atom_id res chain seq x y z
N MET A 1 4.30 -13.43 15.60
CA MET A 1 5.42 -12.81 14.94
C MET A 1 4.99 -11.88 13.84
N PRO A 2 5.31 -10.65 13.98
CA PRO A 2 4.88 -9.70 12.95
C PRO A 2 5.59 -9.98 11.65
N ARG A 3 4.83 -9.89 10.62
CA ARG A 3 5.36 -10.10 9.29
C ARG A 3 5.84 -8.76 8.75
N ARG A 4 7.10 -8.70 8.44
CA ARG A 4 7.66 -7.47 7.94
C ARG A 4 7.93 -7.60 6.46
N TYR A 5 7.38 -6.70 5.72
CA TYR A 5 7.59 -6.69 4.28
C TYR A 5 8.71 -5.71 3.94
N PRO A 6 9.59 -6.07 3.01
CA PRO A 6 10.66 -5.15 2.61
C PRO A 6 10.08 -3.90 1.99
N ALA A 7 10.86 -2.82 2.04
CA ALA A 7 10.43 -1.57 1.45
C ALA A 7 10.17 -1.72 -0.05
N GLU A 8 10.96 -2.55 -0.70
CA GLU A 8 10.79 -2.78 -2.13
C GLU A 8 9.44 -3.41 -2.43
N PHE A 9 9.04 -4.36 -1.59
CA PHE A 9 7.77 -5.01 -1.78
C PHE A 9 6.62 -4.01 -1.60
N ARG A 10 6.73 -3.19 -0.57
CA ARG A 10 5.71 -2.20 -0.30
C ARG A 10 5.60 -1.20 -1.45
N ARG A 11 6.74 -0.78 -1.96
CA ARG A 11 6.75 0.15 -3.08
C ARG A 11 6.09 -0.47 -4.30
N LYS A 12 6.36 -1.75 -4.55
CA LYS A 12 5.75 -2.41 -5.69
C LYS A 12 4.24 -2.45 -5.55
N VAL A 13 3.76 -2.74 -4.36
CA VAL A 13 2.31 -2.77 -4.11
C VAL A 13 1.72 -1.40 -4.40
N LEU A 14 2.35 -0.36 -3.88
CA LEU A 14 1.83 0.99 -4.07
C LEU A 14 1.89 1.42 -5.53
N ASP A 15 2.92 0.98 -6.24
CA ASP A 15 3.02 1.28 -7.67
C ASP A 15 1.86 0.67 -8.44
N LEU A 16 1.50 -0.56 -8.11
CA LEU A 16 0.39 -1.22 -8.77
C LEU A 16 -0.91 -0.49 -8.50
N ILE A 17 -1.10 -0.06 -7.27
CA ILE A 17 -2.29 0.69 -6.90
C ILE A 17 -2.33 2.01 -7.67
N ALA A 18 -1.20 2.68 -7.75
CA ALA A 18 -1.12 3.95 -8.45
C ALA A 18 -1.37 3.79 -9.94
N ALA A 19 -1.06 2.62 -10.47
CA ALA A 19 -1.29 2.34 -11.88
C ALA A 19 -2.75 2.07 -12.18
N GLY A 20 -3.59 1.98 -11.16
CA GLY A 20 -5.02 1.80 -11.35
C GLY A 20 -5.53 0.43 -11.01
N LYS A 21 -4.69 -0.41 -10.44
CA LYS A 21 -5.13 -1.74 -10.08
C LYS A 21 -5.92 -1.71 -8.78
N PRO A 22 -6.99 -2.50 -8.71
CA PRO A 22 -7.81 -2.52 -7.48
C PRO A 22 -7.03 -3.16 -6.34
N ILE A 23 -7.24 -2.62 -5.16
CA ILE A 23 -6.54 -3.12 -3.97
C ILE A 23 -6.86 -4.59 -3.73
N ALA A 24 -8.12 -4.98 -3.92
CA ALA A 24 -8.51 -6.36 -3.69
C ALA A 24 -7.73 -7.31 -4.60
N GLU A 25 -7.54 -6.92 -5.84
CA GLU A 25 -6.82 -7.75 -6.78
C GLU A 25 -5.34 -7.84 -6.41
N VAL A 26 -4.75 -6.72 -6.06
CA VAL A 26 -3.35 -6.70 -5.67
C VAL A 26 -3.14 -7.53 -4.41
N ALA A 27 -4.04 -7.38 -3.45
CA ALA A 27 -3.96 -8.12 -2.20
C ALA A 27 -4.01 -9.62 -2.48
N SER A 28 -4.92 -10.04 -3.32
CA SER A 28 -5.08 -11.45 -3.64
C SER A 28 -3.87 -11.98 -4.39
N SER A 29 -3.38 -11.22 -5.35
CA SER A 29 -2.24 -11.66 -6.16
C SER A 29 -0.98 -11.82 -5.33
N LEU A 30 -0.77 -10.94 -4.39
CA LEU A 30 0.48 -10.93 -3.64
C LEU A 30 0.36 -11.58 -2.27
N GLY A 31 -0.83 -12.01 -1.90
CA GLY A 31 -1.03 -12.64 -0.61
C GLY A 31 -0.94 -11.67 0.55
N VAL A 32 -1.34 -10.44 0.35
CA VAL A 32 -1.32 -9.41 1.37
C VAL A 32 -2.77 -9.06 1.71
N SER A 33 -3.03 -8.70 2.95
CA SER A 33 -4.39 -8.35 3.32
C SER A 33 -4.72 -6.95 2.82
N ASP A 34 -6.00 -6.75 2.52
CA ASP A 34 -6.47 -5.44 2.08
C ASP A 34 -6.12 -4.36 3.08
N GLN A 35 -6.31 -4.68 4.36
CA GLN A 35 -6.07 -3.72 5.41
C GLN A 35 -4.63 -3.23 5.39
N THR A 36 -3.70 -4.15 5.16
CA THR A 36 -2.29 -3.79 5.11
C THR A 36 -2.03 -2.81 3.97
N ILE A 37 -2.62 -3.08 2.81
CA ILE A 37 -2.42 -2.21 1.66
C ILE A 37 -3.04 -0.84 1.91
N TYR A 38 -4.21 -0.79 2.52
CA TYR A 38 -4.83 0.48 2.86
C TYR A 38 -3.96 1.28 3.81
N ASN A 39 -3.36 0.61 4.78
CA ASN A 39 -2.47 1.28 5.73
C ASN A 39 -1.28 1.87 5.01
N TRP A 40 -0.68 1.11 4.10
CA TRP A 40 0.47 1.58 3.35
C TRP A 40 0.09 2.77 2.48
N ARG A 41 -1.06 2.70 1.85
CA ARG A 41 -1.51 3.77 0.98
C ARG A 41 -1.75 5.05 1.77
N ASN A 42 -2.39 4.91 2.92
CA ASN A 42 -2.63 6.07 3.76
C ASN A 42 -1.32 6.68 4.23
N GLN A 43 -0.39 5.84 4.63
CA GLN A 43 0.89 6.34 5.10
C GLN A 43 1.64 7.04 3.97
N ASP A 44 1.57 6.50 2.78
CA ASP A 44 2.23 7.10 1.65
C ASP A 44 1.66 8.49 1.36
N GLN A 45 0.36 8.64 1.44
CA GLN A 45 -0.27 9.92 1.21
C GLN A 45 0.13 10.94 2.27
N ILE A 46 0.22 10.49 3.50
CA ILE A 46 0.64 11.35 4.60
C ILE A 46 2.08 11.79 4.39
N ASP A 47 2.93 10.85 4.00
CA ASP A 47 4.34 11.14 3.79
C ASP A 47 4.53 12.15 2.67
N ARG A 48 3.70 12.07 1.65
CA ARG A 48 3.78 13.01 0.54
C ARG A 48 3.15 14.34 0.86
N GLY A 49 2.45 14.43 1.96
CA GLY A 49 1.80 15.66 2.33
C GLY A 49 0.49 15.90 1.61
N LEU A 50 -0.04 14.89 0.93
CA LEU A 50 -1.26 15.06 0.18
C LEU A 50 -2.45 15.29 1.08
N ARG A 51 -2.40 14.80 2.29
CA ARG A 51 -3.47 14.97 3.25
C ARG A 51 -3.10 15.95 4.34
N ALA A 52 -1.94 16.53 4.21
CA ALA A 52 -1.50 17.51 5.18
C ALA A 52 -2.40 18.72 5.11
N GLY A 53 -2.52 19.37 6.22
CA GLY A 53 -3.33 20.57 6.25
C GLY A 53 -4.79 20.32 6.55
N THR A 54 -5.18 19.08 6.53
CA THR A 54 -6.54 18.77 6.95
C THR A 54 -6.66 18.92 8.45
#